data_5d11d09c758e54d15c3159733e8c1b6a
#
_entry.id   5d11d09c758e54d15c3159733e8c1b6a
#
_cell.length_a   1.000
_cell.length_b   1.000
_cell.length_c   1.000
_cell.angle_alpha   90.00
_cell.angle_beta   90.00
_cell.angle_gamma   90.00
#
_symmetry.space_group_name_H-M   'P 1'
#
loop_
_entity.id
_entity.type
_entity.pdbx_description
1 polymer ?
#
loop_
_entity_poly.entity_id
_entity_poly.type
_entity_poly.pdbx_seq_one_letter_code
_entity_poly.pdbx_strand_id
1 'polypeptide(L)'
;MTQERLPSFFDDAPTITVQDALADFLGAAENGILTYRYADAVRLCGHSCPTVAGAYLMVVKGLKALYGAELPQRGDIEAFMQGERDEGTTGVTASVVQLLTGAAPETGFGGVGPAGRFARRHLLSFGAGEINGTLALRRRD
;
A
#
# COMPACT_ATOMS: atom_id res chain seq x y z
N MET A 1 9.84 1.70 32.07
CA MET A 1 9.71 0.93 30.82
C MET A 1 9.12 1.81 29.74
N THR A 2 9.62 1.63 28.55
CA THR A 2 9.17 2.37 27.38
C THR A 2 8.04 1.61 26.68
N GLN A 3 6.93 2.27 26.43
CA GLN A 3 5.75 1.64 25.82
C GLN A 3 5.18 2.54 24.75
N GLU A 4 4.79 1.94 23.62
CA GLU A 4 4.10 2.66 22.56
C GLU A 4 2.69 3.04 23.02
N ARG A 5 2.32 4.30 22.82
CA ARG A 5 0.97 4.79 23.10
C ARG A 5 0.52 5.67 21.95
N LEU A 6 -0.38 5.16 21.13
CA LEU A 6 -0.95 5.91 20.02
C LEU A 6 -2.30 6.49 20.45
N PRO A 7 -2.70 7.64 19.85
CA PRO A 7 -4.04 8.18 20.10
C PRO A 7 -5.12 7.15 19.81
N SER A 8 -6.08 7.01 20.73
CA SER A 8 -7.13 5.99 20.61
C SER A 8 -8.01 6.20 19.37
N PHE A 9 -8.16 7.45 18.88
CA PHE A 9 -9.00 7.71 17.73
C PHE A 9 -8.44 7.12 16.43
N PHE A 10 -7.17 6.71 16.38
CA PHE A 10 -6.65 5.98 15.22
C PHE A 10 -7.41 4.68 14.99
N ASP A 11 -7.96 4.09 16.02
CA ASP A 11 -8.74 2.86 15.92
C ASP A 11 -10.11 3.08 15.27
N ASP A 12 -10.55 4.33 15.16
CA ASP A 12 -11.81 4.68 14.49
C ASP A 12 -11.66 4.72 12.96
N ALA A 13 -10.44 4.73 12.45
CA ALA A 13 -10.19 4.70 11.02
C ALA A 13 -10.58 3.34 10.43
N PRO A 14 -11.03 3.30 9.16
CA PRO A 14 -11.34 2.02 8.52
C PRO A 14 -10.09 1.16 8.42
N THR A 15 -10.26 -0.17 8.57
CA THR A 15 -9.20 -1.14 8.35
C THR A 15 -9.36 -1.74 6.95
N ILE A 16 -8.30 -2.38 6.46
CA ILE A 16 -8.35 -3.09 5.19
C ILE A 16 -7.70 -4.47 5.35
N THR A 17 -8.42 -5.50 4.98
CA THR A 17 -7.88 -6.87 4.96
C THR A 17 -7.56 -7.23 3.53
N VAL A 18 -6.36 -7.71 3.30
CA VAL A 18 -5.85 -8.07 1.98
C VAL A 18 -5.32 -9.50 2.02
N GLN A 19 -5.10 -10.08 0.85
CA GLN A 19 -4.42 -11.35 0.72
C GLN A 19 -3.12 -11.13 -0.04
N ASP A 20 -2.02 -11.66 0.50
CA ASP A 20 -0.69 -11.49 -0.07
C ASP A 20 -0.09 -12.87 -0.34
N ALA A 21 0.05 -13.21 -1.63
CA ALA A 21 0.54 -14.52 -2.03
C ALA A 21 1.98 -14.78 -1.58
N LEU A 22 2.82 -13.74 -1.49
CA LEU A 22 4.18 -13.89 -0.97
C LEU A 22 4.18 -14.20 0.53
N ALA A 23 3.30 -13.54 1.27
CA ALA A 23 3.15 -13.81 2.71
C ALA A 23 2.67 -15.23 2.96
N ASP A 24 1.79 -15.75 2.12
CA ASP A 24 1.34 -17.13 2.19
C ASP A 24 2.49 -18.09 1.88
N PHE A 25 3.19 -17.86 0.78
CA PHE A 25 4.27 -18.71 0.33
C PHE A 25 5.40 -18.82 1.36
N LEU A 26 5.76 -17.72 2.00
CA LEU A 26 6.83 -17.67 2.98
C LEU A 26 6.37 -17.92 4.43
N GLY A 27 5.09 -18.20 4.62
CA GLY A 27 4.56 -18.52 5.95
C GLY A 27 4.47 -17.33 6.90
N ALA A 28 4.42 -16.11 6.37
CA ALA A 28 4.34 -14.90 7.21
C ALA A 28 2.96 -14.73 7.84
N ALA A 29 1.92 -15.19 7.16
CA ALA A 29 0.55 -15.13 7.66
C ALA A 29 -0.25 -16.28 7.06
N GLU A 30 -1.13 -16.85 7.84
CA GLU A 30 -1.97 -17.96 7.39
C GLU A 30 -2.82 -17.54 6.20
N ASN A 31 -2.73 -18.30 5.11
CA ASN A 31 -3.38 -18.02 3.82
C ASN A 31 -3.01 -16.66 3.22
N GLY A 32 -1.96 -16.01 3.73
CA GLY A 32 -1.54 -14.70 3.27
C GLY A 32 -2.46 -13.56 3.69
N ILE A 33 -3.33 -13.78 4.68
CA ILE A 33 -4.31 -12.78 5.12
C ILE A 33 -3.64 -11.78 6.06
N LEU A 34 -3.65 -10.50 5.66
CA LEU A 34 -3.08 -9.41 6.44
C LEU A 34 -4.15 -8.33 6.63
N THR A 35 -4.26 -7.81 7.83
CA THR A 35 -5.15 -6.68 8.12
C THR A 35 -4.32 -5.46 8.46
N TYR A 36 -4.48 -4.40 7.68
CA TYR A 36 -3.80 -3.13 7.91
C TYR A 36 -4.72 -2.14 8.59
N ARG A 37 -4.14 -1.36 9.49
CA ARG A 37 -4.80 -0.31 10.25
C ARG A 37 -4.10 1.01 10.00
N TYR A 38 -4.76 2.11 10.33
CA TYR A 38 -4.12 3.42 10.17
C TYR A 38 -2.81 3.52 10.96
N ALA A 39 -2.75 2.88 12.13
CA ALA A 39 -1.52 2.85 12.95
C ALA A 39 -0.31 2.29 12.18
N ASP A 40 -0.51 1.39 11.23
CA ASP A 40 0.59 0.85 10.42
C ASP A 40 1.21 1.93 9.52
N ALA A 41 0.37 2.79 8.95
CA ALA A 41 0.85 3.93 8.16
C ALA A 41 1.58 4.94 9.05
N VAL A 42 1.08 5.18 10.25
CA VAL A 42 1.72 6.08 11.23
C VAL A 42 3.10 5.55 11.62
N ARG A 43 3.21 4.25 11.91
CA ARG A 43 4.51 3.65 12.25
C ARG A 43 5.49 3.71 11.09
N LEU A 44 5.00 3.51 9.87
CA LEU A 44 5.84 3.61 8.68
C LEU A 44 6.40 5.03 8.51
N CYS A 45 5.56 6.04 8.65
CA CYS A 45 5.93 7.44 8.41
C CYS A 45 6.53 8.12 9.63
N GLY A 46 6.33 7.57 10.81
CA GLY A 46 6.81 8.13 12.08
C GLY A 46 5.96 9.27 12.62
N HIS A 47 4.82 9.56 11.99
CA HIS A 47 3.91 10.63 12.41
C HIS A 47 2.55 10.46 11.76
N SER A 48 1.58 11.24 12.24
CA SER A 48 0.26 11.36 11.65
C SER A 48 0.05 12.80 11.19
N CYS A 49 -0.37 12.99 9.96
CA CYS A 49 -0.69 14.30 9.40
C CYS A 49 -1.73 14.14 8.29
N PRO A 50 -2.29 15.23 7.75
CA PRO A 50 -3.29 15.11 6.67
C PRO A 50 -2.78 14.33 5.45
N THR A 51 -1.50 14.41 5.12
CA THR A 51 -0.93 13.67 4.00
C THR A 51 -0.95 12.16 4.26
N VAL A 52 -0.52 11.71 5.43
CA VAL A 52 -0.52 10.30 5.80
C VAL A 52 -1.95 9.77 5.87
N ALA A 53 -2.83 10.51 6.53
CA ALA A 53 -4.25 10.12 6.64
C ALA A 53 -4.93 10.07 5.28
N GLY A 54 -4.68 11.08 4.44
CA GLY A 54 -5.24 11.15 3.09
C GLY A 54 -4.76 9.99 2.22
N ALA A 55 -3.48 9.68 2.26
CA ALA A 55 -2.91 8.57 1.52
C ALA A 55 -3.55 7.25 1.93
N TYR A 56 -3.65 7.01 3.24
CA TYR A 56 -4.27 5.80 3.77
C TYR A 56 -5.72 5.66 3.30
N LEU A 57 -6.52 6.71 3.43
CA LEU A 57 -7.93 6.68 3.06
C LEU A 57 -8.13 6.53 1.55
N MET A 58 -7.29 7.17 0.73
CA MET A 58 -7.37 7.02 -0.72
C MET A 58 -7.17 5.57 -1.13
N VAL A 59 -6.17 4.90 -0.54
CA VAL A 59 -5.89 3.50 -0.88
C VAL A 59 -7.00 2.58 -0.39
N VAL A 60 -7.46 2.76 0.85
CA VAL A 60 -8.56 1.93 1.39
C VAL A 60 -9.80 2.05 0.51
N LYS A 61 -10.18 3.28 0.14
CA LYS A 61 -11.33 3.51 -0.75
C LYS A 61 -11.09 2.95 -2.15
N GLY A 62 -9.90 3.15 -2.69
CA GLY A 62 -9.54 2.64 -4.01
C GLY A 62 -9.60 1.12 -4.09
N LEU A 63 -9.08 0.44 -3.09
CA LEU A 63 -9.12 -1.03 -3.03
C LEU A 63 -10.55 -1.55 -2.90
N LYS A 64 -11.38 -0.90 -2.09
CA LYS A 64 -12.79 -1.27 -1.98
C LYS A 64 -13.53 -1.08 -3.30
N ALA A 65 -13.23 -0.02 -4.03
CA ALA A 65 -13.84 0.23 -5.34
C ALA A 65 -13.40 -0.82 -6.37
N LEU A 66 -12.13 -1.23 -6.35
CA LEU A 66 -11.60 -2.21 -7.31
C LEU A 66 -12.09 -3.63 -7.04
N TYR A 67 -12.20 -4.02 -5.78
CA TYR A 67 -12.44 -5.42 -5.42
C TYR A 67 -13.85 -5.70 -4.89
N GLY A 68 -14.55 -4.66 -4.44
CA GLY A 68 -15.88 -4.88 -3.87
C GLY A 68 -15.83 -5.81 -2.66
N ALA A 69 -16.54 -6.93 -2.75
CA ALA A 69 -16.58 -7.95 -1.70
C ALA A 69 -15.38 -8.90 -1.71
N GLU A 70 -14.57 -8.88 -2.78
CA GLU A 70 -13.39 -9.74 -2.89
C GLU A 70 -12.25 -9.19 -2.05
N LEU A 71 -11.34 -10.07 -1.61
CA LEU A 71 -10.12 -9.64 -0.95
C LEU A 71 -9.18 -8.99 -1.95
N PRO A 72 -8.71 -7.76 -1.68
CA PRO A 72 -7.65 -7.18 -2.50
C PRO A 72 -6.40 -8.06 -2.50
N GLN A 73 -5.80 -8.24 -3.67
CA GLN A 73 -4.61 -9.07 -3.84
C GLN A 73 -3.36 -8.19 -3.75
N ARG A 74 -2.80 -8.10 -2.55
CA ARG A 74 -1.58 -7.31 -2.30
C ARG A 74 -0.42 -7.90 -3.11
N GLY A 75 0.20 -7.07 -3.92
CA GLY A 75 1.25 -7.48 -4.84
C GLY A 75 0.78 -7.67 -6.28
N ASP A 76 -0.54 -7.66 -6.50
CA ASP A 76 -1.13 -7.80 -7.82
C ASP A 76 -1.88 -6.55 -8.23
N ILE A 77 -1.35 -5.40 -7.81
CA ILE A 77 -1.92 -4.08 -8.05
C ILE A 77 -0.84 -3.20 -8.64
N GLU A 78 -1.19 -2.43 -9.65
CA GLU A 78 -0.33 -1.36 -10.14
C GLU A 78 -0.81 -0.04 -9.59
N ALA A 79 0.13 0.82 -9.19
CA ALA A 79 -0.15 2.13 -8.64
C ALA A 79 0.56 3.20 -9.46
N PHE A 80 -0.15 4.29 -9.74
CA PHE A 80 0.36 5.39 -10.57
C PHE A 80 0.22 6.69 -9.77
N MET A 81 1.36 7.31 -9.45
CA MET A 81 1.39 8.60 -8.80
C MET A 81 1.42 9.70 -9.86
N GLN A 82 0.59 10.73 -9.70
CA GLN A 82 0.59 11.85 -10.63
C GLN A 82 1.89 12.65 -10.55
N GLY A 83 2.36 12.92 -9.33
CA GLY A 83 3.58 13.69 -9.10
C GLY A 83 4.86 12.90 -9.33
N GLU A 84 5.96 13.64 -9.46
CA GLU A 84 7.29 13.04 -9.52
C GLU A 84 7.71 12.54 -8.14
N ARG A 85 8.68 11.62 -8.09
CA ARG A 85 9.08 10.96 -6.85
C ARG A 85 9.59 11.92 -5.76
N ASP A 86 10.15 13.05 -6.16
CA ASP A 86 10.70 14.06 -5.24
C ASP A 86 9.84 15.33 -5.16
N GLU A 87 8.65 15.31 -5.72
CA GLU A 87 7.78 16.48 -5.80
C GLU A 87 6.82 16.52 -4.62
N GLY A 88 6.86 17.61 -3.85
CA GLY A 88 5.93 17.84 -2.74
C GLY A 88 5.85 16.65 -1.77
N THR A 89 4.62 16.18 -1.54
CA THR A 89 4.35 15.07 -0.61
C THR A 89 4.20 13.72 -1.32
N THR A 90 4.55 13.64 -2.59
CA THR A 90 4.36 12.43 -3.41
C THR A 90 5.06 11.22 -2.80
N GLY A 91 6.29 11.37 -2.31
CA GLY A 91 7.05 10.28 -1.73
C GLY A 91 6.39 9.68 -0.49
N VAL A 92 5.90 10.53 0.40
CA VAL A 92 5.20 10.08 1.61
C VAL A 92 3.93 9.32 1.23
N THR A 93 3.14 9.88 0.33
CA THR A 93 1.92 9.23 -0.17
C THR A 93 2.26 7.88 -0.80
N ALA A 94 3.30 7.83 -1.64
CA ALA A 94 3.72 6.59 -2.30
C ALA A 94 4.17 5.52 -1.30
N SER A 95 4.80 5.91 -0.19
CA SER A 95 5.19 4.95 0.85
C SER A 95 3.98 4.24 1.46
N VAL A 96 2.91 4.99 1.71
CA VAL A 96 1.67 4.41 2.24
C VAL A 96 0.99 3.54 1.18
N VAL A 97 1.00 3.97 -0.07
CA VAL A 97 0.48 3.16 -1.19
C VAL A 97 1.22 1.83 -1.25
N GLN A 98 2.54 1.84 -1.19
CA GLN A 98 3.36 0.62 -1.21
C GLN A 98 3.04 -0.28 -0.02
N LEU A 99 2.89 0.29 1.17
CA LEU A 99 2.56 -0.48 2.36
C LEU A 99 1.30 -1.31 2.16
N LEU A 100 0.24 -0.71 1.64
CA LEU A 100 -1.08 -1.33 1.57
C LEU A 100 -1.27 -2.20 0.32
N THR A 101 -0.66 -1.82 -0.80
CA THR A 101 -0.85 -2.51 -2.08
C THR A 101 0.25 -3.49 -2.44
N GLY A 102 1.42 -3.34 -1.83
CA GLY A 102 2.62 -4.09 -2.20
C GLY A 102 3.28 -3.59 -3.49
N ALA A 103 2.69 -2.61 -4.16
CA ALA A 103 3.27 -2.04 -5.38
C ALA A 103 4.51 -1.20 -5.03
N ALA A 104 5.65 -1.52 -5.61
CA ALA A 104 6.91 -0.83 -5.35
C ALA A 104 7.51 -0.29 -6.64
N PRO A 105 8.35 0.77 -6.52
CA PRO A 105 9.13 1.23 -7.68
C PRO A 105 10.28 0.25 -7.98
N GLU A 106 11.31 0.72 -8.67
CA GLU A 106 12.47 -0.10 -9.07
C GLU A 106 13.22 -0.73 -7.88
N THR A 107 13.04 -0.19 -6.69
CA THR A 107 13.69 -0.70 -5.47
C THR A 107 12.92 -1.82 -4.78
N GLY A 108 11.80 -2.25 -5.35
CA GLY A 108 10.97 -3.28 -4.76
C GLY A 108 11.55 -4.68 -4.87
N PHE A 109 10.88 -5.62 -4.21
CA PHE A 109 11.27 -7.03 -4.21
C PHE A 109 11.30 -7.58 -5.63
N GLY A 110 12.42 -8.21 -5.98
CA GLY A 110 12.65 -8.71 -7.35
C GLY A 110 12.02 -10.06 -7.67
N GLY A 111 11.43 -10.71 -6.68
CA GLY A 111 10.78 -12.01 -6.90
C GLY A 111 11.61 -13.20 -6.46
N VAL A 112 10.99 -14.38 -6.53
CA VAL A 112 11.58 -15.66 -6.14
C VAL A 112 11.81 -16.49 -7.40
N GLY A 113 13.02 -17.07 -7.51
CA GLY A 113 13.38 -17.98 -8.60
C GLY A 113 13.58 -17.31 -9.95
N PRO A 114 13.89 -18.10 -11.00
CA PRO A 114 14.19 -17.55 -12.33
C PRO A 114 13.00 -16.83 -12.97
N ALA A 115 11.77 -17.24 -12.63
CA ALA A 115 10.56 -16.63 -13.17
C ALA A 115 10.18 -15.33 -12.46
N GLY A 116 10.87 -14.97 -11.36
CA GLY A 116 10.57 -13.76 -10.62
C GLY A 116 9.19 -13.77 -9.96
N ARG A 117 8.77 -14.91 -9.41
CA ARG A 117 7.46 -15.02 -8.76
C ARG A 117 7.37 -14.02 -7.61
N PHE A 118 6.21 -13.40 -7.47
CA PHE A 118 5.91 -12.43 -6.41
C PHE A 118 6.74 -11.15 -6.51
N ALA A 119 7.27 -10.82 -7.68
CA ALA A 119 8.00 -9.56 -7.87
C ALA A 119 7.07 -8.38 -7.61
N ARG A 120 7.58 -7.37 -6.92
CA ARG A 120 6.82 -6.17 -6.52
C ARG A 120 7.36 -4.90 -7.17
N ARG A 121 8.59 -4.95 -7.69
CA ARG A 121 9.22 -3.80 -8.35
C ARG A 121 8.52 -3.46 -9.65
N HIS A 122 8.59 -2.20 -10.02
CA HIS A 122 7.98 -1.65 -11.23
C HIS A 122 6.45 -1.69 -11.24
N LEU A 123 5.82 -1.89 -10.09
CA LEU A 123 4.38 -1.83 -9.95
C LEU A 123 3.88 -0.45 -9.52
N LEU A 124 4.77 0.39 -8.99
CA LEU A 124 4.45 1.77 -8.63
C LEU A 124 5.29 2.70 -9.48
N SER A 125 4.65 3.66 -10.12
CA SER A 125 5.32 4.61 -11.01
C SER A 125 4.96 6.04 -10.64
N PHE A 126 5.82 6.98 -11.03
CA PHE A 126 5.67 8.40 -10.75
C PHE A 126 5.53 9.19 -12.04
N GLY A 127 5.03 10.42 -11.95
CA GLY A 127 4.94 11.31 -13.10
C GLY A 127 3.92 10.87 -14.13
N ALA A 128 2.84 10.24 -13.70
CA ALA A 128 1.85 9.65 -14.61
C ALA A 128 0.99 10.67 -15.38
N GLY A 129 0.99 11.92 -14.99
CA GLY A 129 0.42 13.08 -15.70
C GLY A 129 -1.01 12.98 -16.23
N GLU A 130 -1.38 11.87 -16.80
CA GLU A 130 -2.67 11.68 -17.48
C GLU A 130 -3.77 11.10 -16.62
N ILE A 131 -3.52 10.91 -15.32
CA ILE A 131 -4.53 10.40 -14.40
C ILE A 131 -5.33 11.54 -13.78
N ASN A 132 -6.58 11.27 -13.42
CA ASN A 132 -7.47 12.25 -12.80
C ASN A 132 -7.31 12.23 -11.27
N GLY A 133 -6.25 12.84 -10.76
CA GLY A 133 -6.03 12.95 -9.33
C GLY A 133 -4.62 12.55 -8.94
N THR A 134 -4.39 12.46 -7.64
CA THR A 134 -3.07 12.20 -7.05
C THR A 134 -2.58 10.78 -7.30
N LEU A 135 -3.50 9.81 -7.34
CA LEU A 135 -3.21 8.38 -7.37
C LEU A 135 -4.22 7.65 -8.23
N ALA A 136 -3.76 6.70 -9.01
CA ALA A 136 -4.61 5.72 -9.68
C ALA A 136 -4.13 4.31 -9.35
N LEU A 137 -5.08 3.39 -9.18
CA LEU A 137 -4.81 1.98 -8.90
C LEU A 137 -5.44 1.11 -9.98
N ARG A 138 -4.75 0.04 -10.34
CA ARG A 138 -5.25 -0.92 -11.34
C ARG A 138 -4.97 -2.35 -10.89
N ARG A 139 -5.97 -3.23 -11.00
CA ARG A 139 -5.78 -4.67 -10.77
C ARG A 139 -4.97 -5.26 -11.92
N ARG A 140 -4.10 -6.22 -11.60
CA ARG A 140 -3.35 -6.96 -12.62
C ARG A 140 -4.03 -8.27 -12.99
N ASP A 141 -4.96 -8.72 -12.20
CA ASP A 141 -5.71 -9.97 -12.41
C ASP A 141 -7.06 -9.80 -13.12
#